data_2e8677dbdac2e6a11be8c0bd7b0ef6f5
#
_entry.id   2e8677dbdac2e6a11be8c0bd7b0ef6f5
#
_cell.length_a   1.000
_cell.length_b   1.000
_cell.length_c   1.000
_cell.angle_alpha   90.00
_cell.angle_beta   90.00
_cell.angle_gamma   90.00
#
_symmetry.space_group_name_H-M   'P 1'
#
loop_
_entity.id
_entity.type
_entity.pdbx_description
1 polymer ?
#
loop_
_entity_poly.entity_id
_entity_poly.type
_entity_poly.pdbx_seq_one_letter_code
_entity_poly.pdbx_strand_id
1 'polypeptide(L)'
;MSNDEIAYHVIVEGRVTGVCFRWAALDYAKELSSLRGYIRNYSYDKVEAVIQGSETHVELMLNWLRHGPSSARVDNIQINRQPISESLETFTVKA
;
A
#
# COMPACT_ATOMS: atom_id res chain seq x y z
N MET A 1 -5.19 -25.96 -5.14
CA MET A 1 -4.60 -24.98 -4.60
C MET A 1 -4.72 -23.73 -5.37
N SER A 2 -5.11 -22.81 -4.75
CA SER A 2 -5.34 -21.59 -5.44
C SER A 2 -4.16 -20.67 -5.28
N ASN A 3 -3.75 -20.07 -6.35
CA ASN A 3 -2.79 -19.00 -6.29
C ASN A 3 -3.49 -17.69 -6.52
N ASP A 4 -4.70 -17.60 -6.02
CA ASP A 4 -5.48 -16.40 -6.25
C ASP A 4 -4.79 -15.22 -5.64
N GLU A 5 -4.58 -14.23 -6.46
CA GLU A 5 -4.10 -12.94 -6.01
C GLU A 5 -5.24 -11.94 -6.04
N ILE A 6 -5.14 -10.94 -5.20
CA ILE A 6 -6.07 -9.83 -5.20
C ILE A 6 -5.29 -8.53 -5.31
N ALA A 7 -5.97 -7.49 -5.72
CA ALA A 7 -5.35 -6.18 -5.87
C ALA A 7 -6.32 -5.10 -5.42
N TYR A 8 -5.77 -4.09 -4.75
CA TYR A 8 -6.53 -2.92 -4.33
C TYR A 8 -5.81 -1.65 -4.71
N HIS A 9 -6.61 -0.64 -5.01
CA HIS A 9 -6.17 0.73 -5.13
C HIS A 9 -6.58 1.44 -3.85
N VAL A 10 -5.64 2.11 -3.21
CA VAL A 10 -5.85 2.66 -1.86
C VAL A 10 -5.42 4.12 -1.85
N ILE A 11 -6.27 4.98 -1.28
CA ILE A 11 -5.93 6.37 -1.00
C ILE A 11 -5.96 6.54 0.51
N VAL A 12 -4.85 6.98 1.08
CA VAL A 12 -4.74 7.24 2.51
C VAL A 12 -4.64 8.74 2.71
N GLU A 13 -5.52 9.29 3.53
CA GLU A 13 -5.58 10.72 3.77
C GLU A 13 -5.29 11.04 5.22
N GLY A 14 -4.57 12.14 5.45
CA GLY A 14 -4.25 12.61 6.78
C GLY A 14 -2.85 13.17 6.82
N ARG A 15 -2.20 13.03 7.98
CA ARG A 15 -0.80 13.43 8.10
C ARG A 15 0.07 12.27 7.63
N VAL A 16 0.19 12.13 6.32
CA VAL A 16 0.82 10.97 5.70
C VAL A 16 1.95 11.36 4.74
N THR A 17 2.13 12.65 4.47
CA THR A 17 3.25 13.12 3.66
C THR A 17 4.25 13.82 4.59
N GLY A 18 5.53 13.74 4.24
CA GLY A 18 6.57 14.36 5.04
C GLY A 18 6.85 13.68 6.37
N VAL A 19 6.35 12.44 6.56
CA VAL A 19 6.54 11.69 7.81
C VAL A 19 7.10 10.29 7.52
N CYS A 20 7.80 10.14 6.41
CA CYS A 20 8.42 8.89 5.99
C CYS A 20 7.41 7.75 5.77
N PHE A 21 6.15 8.09 5.47
CA PHE A 21 5.10 7.09 5.30
C PHE A 21 5.43 6.10 4.18
N ARG A 22 5.86 6.64 3.03
CA ARG A 22 6.14 5.78 1.86
C ARG A 22 7.30 4.83 2.12
N TRP A 23 8.35 5.31 2.76
CA TRP A 23 9.52 4.48 3.03
C TRP A 23 9.24 3.45 4.10
N ALA A 24 8.43 3.81 5.12
CA ALA A 24 8.00 2.85 6.13
C ALA A 24 7.12 1.77 5.49
N ALA A 25 6.27 2.15 4.53
CA ALA A 25 5.45 1.19 3.79
C ALA A 25 6.33 0.20 3.02
N LEU A 26 7.38 0.70 2.38
CA LEU A 26 8.31 -0.15 1.65
C LEU A 26 9.00 -1.14 2.59
N ASP A 27 9.44 -0.67 3.75
CA ASP A 27 10.09 -1.56 4.72
C ASP A 27 9.16 -2.68 5.16
N TYR A 28 7.90 -2.34 5.46
CA TYR A 28 6.94 -3.37 5.85
C TYR A 28 6.66 -4.34 4.69
N ALA A 29 6.53 -3.79 3.49
CA ALA A 29 6.23 -4.60 2.30
C ALA A 29 7.32 -5.63 2.02
N LYS A 30 8.56 -5.34 2.41
CA LYS A 30 9.66 -6.29 2.20
C LYS A 30 9.45 -7.59 2.95
N GLU A 31 8.64 -7.59 3.99
CA GLU A 31 8.34 -8.80 4.75
C GLU A 31 7.20 -9.61 4.13
N LEU A 32 6.56 -9.06 3.10
CA LEU A 32 5.41 -9.68 2.46
C LEU A 32 5.83 -10.13 1.06
N SER A 33 6.38 -11.33 0.97
CA SER A 33 7.14 -11.77 -0.20
C SER A 33 6.33 -11.78 -1.50
N SER A 34 5.01 -11.92 -1.43
CA SER A 34 4.19 -11.92 -2.63
C SER A 34 3.72 -10.54 -3.04
N LEU A 35 3.99 -9.51 -2.22
CA LEU A 35 3.40 -8.21 -2.46
C LEU A 35 4.10 -7.48 -3.61
N ARG A 36 3.29 -6.93 -4.50
CA ARG A 36 3.73 -6.13 -5.64
C ARG A 36 2.88 -4.88 -5.70
N GLY A 37 3.41 -3.83 -6.29
CA GLY A 37 2.67 -2.60 -6.43
C GLY A 37 3.54 -1.39 -6.23
N TYR A 38 2.94 -0.32 -5.77
CA TYR A 38 3.70 0.91 -5.53
C TYR A 38 2.95 1.81 -4.55
N ILE A 39 3.69 2.81 -4.06
CA ILE A 39 3.11 3.85 -3.21
C ILE A 39 3.76 5.18 -3.62
N ARG A 40 2.96 6.24 -3.64
CA ARG A 40 3.44 7.57 -4.01
C ARG A 40 2.63 8.64 -3.31
N ASN A 41 3.19 9.83 -3.19
CA ASN A 41 2.42 10.97 -2.73
C ASN A 41 1.41 11.33 -3.83
N TYR A 42 0.16 11.54 -3.43
CA TYR A 42 -0.92 11.86 -4.36
C TYR A 42 -1.27 13.35 -4.28
N SER A 43 -1.26 13.91 -3.10
CA SER A 43 -1.42 15.33 -2.87
C SER A 43 -0.74 15.66 -1.54
N TYR A 44 -0.87 16.89 -1.09
CA TYR A 44 -0.15 17.29 0.12
C TYR A 44 -0.59 16.52 1.37
N ASP A 45 -1.79 15.97 1.35
CA ASP A 45 -2.33 15.23 2.50
C ASP A 45 -2.78 13.82 2.13
N LYS A 46 -2.36 13.30 0.96
CA LYS A 46 -2.79 11.97 0.52
C LYS A 46 -1.64 11.18 -0.06
N VAL A 47 -1.71 9.89 0.18
CA VAL A 47 -0.80 8.91 -0.41
C VAL A 47 -1.64 7.91 -1.18
N GLU A 48 -1.18 7.55 -2.37
CA GLU A 48 -1.83 6.55 -3.20
C GLU A 48 -0.99 5.28 -3.20
N ALA A 49 -1.64 4.13 -3.07
CA ALA A 49 -0.96 2.85 -3.15
C ALA A 49 -1.74 1.89 -4.01
N VAL A 50 -1.01 1.08 -4.75
CA VAL A 50 -1.57 -0.11 -5.41
C VAL A 50 -0.87 -1.29 -4.77
N ILE A 51 -1.66 -2.24 -4.26
CA ILE A 51 -1.12 -3.42 -3.58
C ILE A 51 -1.74 -4.66 -4.19
N GLN A 52 -0.90 -5.62 -4.51
CA GLN A 52 -1.32 -6.85 -5.18
C GLN A 52 -0.46 -7.99 -4.68
N GLY A 53 -1.09 -9.14 -4.47
CA GLY A 53 -0.39 -10.31 -4.01
C GLY A 53 -1.36 -11.32 -3.45
N SER A 54 -0.86 -12.26 -2.66
CA SER A 54 -1.72 -13.23 -1.99
C SER A 54 -2.69 -12.48 -1.08
N GLU A 55 -3.86 -13.07 -0.87
CA GLU A 55 -4.86 -12.43 -0.01
C GLU A 55 -4.31 -12.11 1.36
N THR A 56 -3.56 -13.04 1.95
CA THR A 56 -2.98 -12.83 3.26
C THR A 56 -2.05 -11.63 3.30
N HIS A 57 -1.14 -11.52 2.33
CA HIS A 57 -0.18 -10.42 2.29
C HIS A 57 -0.87 -9.09 2.02
N VAL A 58 -1.85 -9.08 1.12
CA VAL A 58 -2.57 -7.86 0.81
C VAL A 58 -3.35 -7.37 2.02
N GLU A 59 -3.99 -8.28 2.76
CA GLU A 59 -4.73 -7.89 3.96
C GLU A 59 -3.81 -7.33 5.04
N LEU A 60 -2.63 -7.94 5.20
CA LEU A 60 -1.64 -7.42 6.15
C LEU A 60 -1.20 -6.01 5.77
N MET A 61 -0.96 -5.78 4.47
CA MET A 61 -0.54 -4.46 4.02
C MET A 61 -1.66 -3.43 4.18
N LEU A 62 -2.92 -3.83 3.89
CA LEU A 62 -4.05 -2.95 4.12
C LEU A 62 -4.14 -2.53 5.58
N ASN A 63 -3.99 -3.50 6.48
CA ASN A 63 -4.05 -3.19 7.90
C ASN A 63 -2.95 -2.22 8.30
N TRP A 64 -1.75 -2.39 7.75
CA TRP A 64 -0.66 -1.46 8.02
C TRP A 64 -0.98 -0.06 7.51
N LEU A 65 -1.55 0.03 6.29
CA LEU A 65 -1.89 1.32 5.70
C LEU A 65 -2.95 2.08 6.50
N ARG A 66 -3.80 1.36 7.22
CA ARG A 66 -4.83 2.01 8.06
C ARG A 66 -4.22 2.83 9.19
N HIS A 67 -3.00 2.53 9.57
CA HIS A 67 -2.35 3.18 10.70
C HIS A 67 -1.10 3.94 10.30
N GLY A 68 -0.28 3.36 9.42
CA GLY A 68 1.00 3.93 9.04
C GLY A 68 2.02 3.87 10.17
N PRO A 69 3.15 4.55 10.02
CA PRO A 69 4.14 4.64 11.08
C PRO A 69 3.65 5.53 12.22
N SER A 70 4.34 5.46 13.35
CA SER A 70 3.92 6.20 14.54
C SER A 70 3.89 7.72 14.34
N SER A 71 4.67 8.23 13.39
CA SER A 71 4.71 9.67 13.09
C SER A 71 3.54 10.12 12.23
N ALA A 72 2.75 9.20 11.70
CA ALA A 72 1.65 9.52 10.81
C ALA A 72 0.32 9.54 11.56
N ARG A 73 -0.67 10.20 10.94
CA ARG A 73 -2.04 10.13 11.40
C ARG A 73 -2.93 9.89 10.18
N VAL A 74 -3.61 8.75 10.18
CA VAL A 74 -4.54 8.40 9.10
C VAL A 74 -5.93 8.83 9.51
N ASP A 75 -6.50 9.80 8.78
CA ASP A 75 -7.83 10.32 9.06
C ASP A 75 -8.88 9.60 8.22
N ASN A 76 -8.53 9.15 7.02
CA ASN A 76 -9.47 8.47 6.14
C ASN A 76 -8.71 7.56 5.21
N ILE A 77 -9.36 6.49 4.77
CA ILE A 77 -8.78 5.55 3.82
C ILE A 77 -9.87 5.09 2.84
N GLN A 78 -9.55 5.12 1.55
CA GLN A 78 -10.44 4.62 0.51
C GLN A 78 -9.79 3.40 -0.10
N ILE A 79 -10.54 2.30 -0.16
CA ILE A 79 -10.04 1.01 -0.61
C ILE A 79 -10.94 0.53 -1.72
N ASN A 80 -10.40 0.33 -2.92
CA ASN A 80 -11.15 -0.12 -4.07
C ASN A 80 -10.49 -1.33 -4.69
N ARG A 81 -11.28 -2.38 -4.93
CA ARG A 81 -10.78 -3.57 -5.61
C ARG A 81 -10.46 -3.22 -7.06
N GLN A 82 -9.39 -3.76 -7.60
CA GLN A 82 -9.05 -3.57 -8.99
C GLN A 82 -8.56 -4.88 -9.60
N PRO A 83 -8.56 -4.96 -10.94
CA PRO A 83 -8.06 -6.17 -11.61
C PRO A 83 -6.58 -6.37 -11.35
N ILE A 84 -6.17 -7.63 -11.43
CA ILE A 84 -4.76 -8.00 -11.33
C ILE A 84 -4.01 -7.43 -12.54
N SER A 85 -2.83 -6.87 -12.27
CA SER A 85 -1.95 -6.37 -13.31
C SER A 85 -0.71 -7.24 -13.36
N GLU A 86 -0.40 -7.73 -14.56
CA GLU A 86 0.79 -8.57 -14.72
C GLU A 86 2.06 -7.74 -14.90
N SER A 87 1.93 -6.43 -14.99
CA SER A 87 3.10 -5.58 -15.16
C SER A 87 3.78 -5.24 -13.84
N LEU A 88 3.16 -5.54 -12.71
CA LEU A 88 3.74 -5.25 -11.41
C LEU A 88 4.74 -6.34 -11.04
N GLU A 89 5.96 -5.96 -10.70
CA GLU A 89 7.03 -6.92 -10.42
C GLU A 89 7.44 -6.96 -8.97
N THR A 90 7.52 -5.81 -8.34
CA THR A 90 7.85 -5.73 -6.91
C THR A 90 7.10 -4.55 -6.33
N PHE A 91 7.24 -4.34 -5.02
CA PHE A 91 6.66 -3.15 -4.40
C PHE A 91 7.71 -2.05 -4.38
N THR A 92 7.34 -0.88 -4.90
CA THR A 92 8.27 0.24 -5.04
C THR A 92 7.65 1.53 -4.53
N VAL A 93 8.53 2.48 -4.19
CA VAL A 93 8.14 3.85 -3.89
C VAL A 93 8.32 4.68 -5.16
N LYS A 94 7.27 5.39 -5.55
CA LYS A 94 7.33 6.26 -6.73
C LYS A 94 7.42 7.71 -6.31
N ALA A 95 8.05 8.48 -7.17
CA ALA A 95 8.16 9.92 -6.94
C ALA A 95 6.81 10.64 -7.10
#